data_d979da3fa1a50ac5fd535cd886ec3c4a
#
_entry.id   d979da3fa1a50ac5fd535cd886ec3c4a
#
_cell.length_a   1.000
_cell.length_b   1.000
_cell.length_c   1.000
_cell.angle_alpha   90.00
_cell.angle_beta   90.00
_cell.angle_gamma   90.00
#
_symmetry.space_group_name_H-M   'P 1'
#
loop_
_entity.id
_entity.type
_entity.pdbx_description
1 polymer ?
#
loop_
_entity_poly.entity_id
_entity_poly.type
_entity_poly.pdbx_seq_one_letter_code
_entity_poly.pdbx_strand_id
1 'polypeptide(L)'
;VQTTLIRLDHLPACERFDFWWEAVGQSVVSVDAASAHAADFWAEMTAVDLGLIQISRVRSASFEARRTTRRIRQSDPEFYQLNYTVTGRSGLEQQGRQCALNAGDFTLYDTSRPFHAWSAATPSQPPHGIVVQFPHRAIPLPTGTVERLLSQPIPGRTGVNGLLAGLLMRLAGPRPAPAPPTTTILELITGLLADHAGVAKPGDIPLIKVQAFIEEHLPDSGLSPTSIAQAHHMSLRNLQRLFERHGLTAATWIRDRRLARARRDLTDPRCDTLAVRSIGARWGFQNDAHFSRTFRAAYGVSPGAYRTGVREGSTLTP
;
A
#
# COMPACT_ATOMS: atom_id res chain seq x y z
N VAL A 1 12.37 -12.22 -5.51
CA VAL A 1 12.35 -10.83 -5.02
C VAL A 1 13.79 -10.34 -4.93
N GLN A 2 14.15 -9.34 -5.75
CA GLN A 2 15.45 -8.69 -5.71
C GLN A 2 15.27 -7.31 -5.08
N THR A 3 16.17 -6.95 -4.16
CA THR A 3 16.16 -5.63 -3.51
C THR A 3 17.45 -4.90 -3.86
N THR A 4 17.32 -3.68 -4.38
CA THR A 4 18.44 -2.79 -4.68
C THR A 4 18.39 -1.59 -3.75
N LEU A 5 19.51 -1.27 -3.12
CA LEU A 5 19.66 -0.09 -2.26
C LEU A 5 20.66 0.87 -2.91
N ILE A 6 20.24 2.11 -3.13
CA ILE A 6 21.10 3.19 -3.64
C ILE A 6 21.23 4.25 -2.55
N ARG A 7 22.46 4.59 -2.20
CA ARG A 7 22.82 5.64 -1.25
C ARG A 7 23.97 6.49 -1.83
N LEU A 8 24.03 7.74 -1.44
CA LEU A 8 25.00 8.72 -1.97
C LEU A 8 26.09 9.13 -0.97
N ASP A 9 26.02 8.62 0.25
CA ASP A 9 26.91 8.99 1.36
C ASP A 9 28.39 8.65 1.09
N HIS A 10 28.65 7.69 0.21
CA HIS A 10 29.98 7.27 -0.19
C HIS A 10 30.60 8.12 -1.33
N LEU A 11 29.82 9.04 -1.93
CA LEU A 11 30.26 9.88 -3.05
C LEU A 11 30.59 11.31 -2.60
N PRO A 12 31.53 12.00 -3.29
CA PRO A 12 31.72 13.44 -3.15
C PRO A 12 30.42 14.21 -3.43
N ALA A 13 30.18 15.30 -2.70
CA ALA A 13 28.93 16.06 -2.82
C ALA A 13 28.62 16.51 -4.26
N CYS A 14 29.66 16.93 -5.00
CA CYS A 14 29.54 17.42 -6.39
C CYS A 14 29.13 16.33 -7.41
N GLU A 15 29.30 15.03 -7.10
CA GLU A 15 28.98 13.93 -8.01
C GLU A 15 27.61 13.29 -7.70
N ARG A 16 27.04 13.57 -6.52
CA ARG A 16 25.83 12.92 -6.03
C ARG A 16 24.62 13.15 -6.89
N PHE A 17 24.43 14.37 -7.38
CA PHE A 17 23.27 14.73 -8.18
C PHE A 17 23.23 13.98 -9.51
N ASP A 18 24.34 14.00 -10.26
CA ASP A 18 24.42 13.33 -11.57
C ASP A 18 24.33 11.80 -11.42
N PHE A 19 25.05 11.24 -10.46
CA PHE A 19 24.98 9.80 -10.16
C PHE A 19 23.56 9.36 -9.80
N TRP A 20 22.86 10.16 -8.99
CA TRP A 20 21.49 9.84 -8.60
C TRP A 20 20.56 9.72 -9.79
N TRP A 21 20.60 10.68 -10.69
CA TRP A 21 19.69 10.70 -11.83
C TRP A 21 20.06 9.68 -12.90
N GLU A 22 21.31 9.29 -13.01
CA GLU A 22 21.70 8.14 -13.82
C GLU A 22 21.14 6.85 -13.23
N ALA A 23 21.27 6.62 -11.93
CA ALA A 23 20.75 5.45 -11.24
C ALA A 23 19.20 5.37 -11.28
N VAL A 24 18.51 6.52 -11.12
CA VAL A 24 17.05 6.60 -11.30
C VAL A 24 16.67 6.29 -12.74
N GLY A 25 17.41 6.79 -13.72
CA GLY A 25 17.19 6.53 -15.15
C GLY A 25 17.28 5.05 -15.50
N GLN A 26 18.15 4.30 -14.84
CA GLN A 26 18.32 2.85 -15.02
C GLN A 26 17.26 2.03 -14.26
N SER A 27 16.87 2.49 -13.07
CA SER A 27 16.01 1.72 -12.16
C SER A 27 14.53 2.06 -12.29
N VAL A 28 14.19 3.30 -12.68
CA VAL A 28 12.80 3.79 -12.74
C VAL A 28 12.46 4.24 -14.15
N VAL A 29 12.89 5.47 -14.52
CA VAL A 29 12.69 6.03 -15.85
C VAL A 29 13.62 7.23 -16.08
N SER A 30 14.16 7.37 -17.28
CA SER A 30 15.05 8.49 -17.64
C SER A 30 14.29 9.81 -17.70
N VAL A 31 14.79 10.82 -17.00
CA VAL A 31 14.24 12.19 -16.93
C VAL A 31 15.37 13.22 -17.03
N ASP A 32 15.02 14.44 -17.33
CA ASP A 32 15.89 15.61 -17.12
C ASP A 32 15.53 16.20 -15.76
N ALA A 33 16.51 16.39 -14.87
CA ALA A 33 16.26 16.82 -13.50
C ALA A 33 17.00 18.09 -13.12
N ALA A 34 16.46 18.83 -12.16
CA ALA A 34 17.05 20.00 -11.54
C ALA A 34 16.77 20.05 -10.04
N SER A 35 17.68 20.63 -9.27
CA SER A 35 17.50 20.85 -7.84
C SER A 35 18.27 22.10 -7.41
N ALA A 36 17.69 22.90 -6.52
CA ALA A 36 18.39 23.96 -5.82
C ALA A 36 19.49 23.42 -4.88
N HIS A 37 19.45 22.13 -4.57
CA HIS A 37 20.39 21.41 -3.72
C HIS A 37 21.38 20.56 -4.52
N ALA A 38 21.59 20.83 -5.82
CA ALA A 38 22.47 20.00 -6.66
C ALA A 38 23.90 19.90 -6.10
N ALA A 39 24.40 20.96 -5.48
CA ALA A 39 25.77 21.01 -4.93
C ALA A 39 25.96 20.16 -3.65
N ASP A 40 24.89 19.95 -2.86
CA ASP A 40 24.87 19.20 -1.61
C ASP A 40 23.78 18.12 -1.60
N PHE A 41 23.43 17.60 -2.79
CA PHE A 41 22.32 16.69 -2.98
C PHE A 41 22.48 15.43 -2.14
N TRP A 42 21.40 15.06 -1.50
CA TRP A 42 21.30 13.79 -0.79
C TRP A 42 20.04 13.05 -1.24
N ALA A 43 20.14 11.75 -1.35
CA ALA A 43 19.02 10.88 -1.65
C ALA A 43 19.32 9.44 -1.25
N GLU A 44 18.27 8.70 -0.99
CA GLU A 44 18.30 7.25 -0.83
C GLU A 44 17.12 6.60 -1.54
N MET A 45 17.34 5.45 -2.15
CA MET A 45 16.30 4.64 -2.78
C MET A 45 16.44 3.19 -2.38
N THR A 46 15.32 2.58 -2.02
CA THR A 46 15.20 1.12 -1.93
C THR A 46 14.21 0.67 -3.00
N ALA A 47 14.65 -0.12 -3.96
CA ALA A 47 13.81 -0.70 -4.99
C ALA A 47 13.63 -2.20 -4.75
N VAL A 48 12.40 -2.66 -4.76
CA VAL A 48 12.01 -4.07 -4.62
C VAL A 48 11.40 -4.52 -5.94
N ASP A 49 12.09 -5.40 -6.62
CA ASP A 49 11.63 -6.01 -7.88
C ASP A 49 10.82 -7.27 -7.57
N LEU A 50 9.57 -7.28 -8.02
CA LEU A 50 8.61 -8.39 -7.90
C LEU A 50 8.27 -9.00 -9.28
N GLY A 51 9.11 -8.79 -10.27
CA GLY A 51 8.97 -9.27 -11.63
C GLY A 51 8.09 -8.36 -12.49
N LEU A 52 6.77 -8.45 -12.39
CA LEU A 52 5.87 -7.62 -13.20
C LEU A 52 5.74 -6.19 -12.68
N ILE A 53 6.02 -5.95 -11.40
CA ILE A 53 5.99 -4.63 -10.76
C ILE A 53 7.29 -4.37 -10.02
N GLN A 54 7.67 -3.11 -9.94
CA GLN A 54 8.74 -2.65 -9.05
C GLN A 54 8.19 -1.61 -8.08
N ILE A 55 8.60 -1.70 -6.82
CA ILE A 55 8.24 -0.74 -5.77
C ILE A 55 9.50 -0.03 -5.34
N SER A 56 9.58 1.28 -5.55
CA SER A 56 10.73 2.11 -5.21
C SER A 56 10.34 3.11 -4.13
N ARG A 57 10.99 3.02 -2.97
CA ARG A 57 10.90 4.01 -1.91
C ARG A 57 12.02 5.01 -2.07
N VAL A 58 11.68 6.29 -2.16
CA VAL A 58 12.62 7.37 -2.41
C VAL A 58 12.52 8.41 -1.29
N ARG A 59 13.67 8.80 -0.75
CA ARG A 59 13.83 9.98 0.12
C ARG A 59 14.95 10.82 -0.46
N SER A 60 14.77 12.14 -0.51
CA SER A 60 15.75 13.00 -1.18
C SER A 60 15.69 14.45 -0.70
N ALA A 61 16.60 15.27 -1.15
CA ALA A 61 16.41 16.71 -1.23
C ALA A 61 15.29 17.07 -2.23
N SER A 62 14.82 18.32 -2.21
CA SER A 62 13.82 18.79 -3.17
C SER A 62 14.36 18.78 -4.60
N PHE A 63 13.51 18.42 -5.56
CA PHE A 63 13.89 18.33 -6.96
C PHE A 63 12.71 18.58 -7.90
N GLU A 64 13.03 18.88 -9.15
CA GLU A 64 12.13 18.80 -10.29
C GLU A 64 12.65 17.78 -11.30
N ALA A 65 11.74 17.07 -11.97
CA ALA A 65 12.06 16.07 -12.97
C ALA A 65 11.13 16.21 -14.18
N ARG A 66 11.69 16.21 -15.37
CA ARG A 66 10.94 16.34 -16.62
C ARG A 66 11.23 15.17 -17.54
N ARG A 67 10.19 14.45 -17.88
CA ARG A 67 10.26 13.44 -18.94
C ARG A 67 9.83 14.10 -20.26
N THR A 68 10.79 14.27 -21.12
CA THR A 68 10.60 14.95 -22.42
C THR A 68 10.32 13.93 -23.52
N THR A 69 9.73 14.36 -24.64
CA THR A 69 9.55 13.52 -25.83
C THR A 69 10.89 12.94 -26.32
N ARG A 70 12.01 13.64 -26.13
CA ARG A 70 13.35 13.14 -26.46
C ARG A 70 13.70 11.93 -25.60
N ARG A 71 13.47 11.99 -24.27
CA ARG A 71 13.74 10.88 -23.35
C ARG A 71 12.85 9.68 -23.63
N ILE A 72 11.58 9.89 -23.98
CA ILE A 72 10.66 8.82 -24.36
C ILE A 72 11.16 8.09 -25.61
N ARG A 73 11.60 8.83 -26.65
CA ARG A 73 12.15 8.21 -27.86
C ARG A 73 13.43 7.41 -27.61
N GLN A 74 14.21 7.73 -26.59
CA GLN A 74 15.42 7.01 -26.22
C GLN A 74 15.11 5.71 -25.48
N SER A 75 14.10 5.72 -24.62
CA SER A 75 13.69 4.56 -23.83
C SER A 75 12.24 4.73 -23.37
N ASP A 76 11.34 3.87 -23.85
CA ASP A 76 9.95 3.83 -23.41
C ASP A 76 9.60 2.42 -22.92
N PRO A 77 9.50 2.20 -21.60
CA PRO A 77 9.14 0.93 -21.04
C PRO A 77 7.63 0.63 -21.10
N GLU A 78 6.80 1.58 -21.57
CA GLU A 78 5.33 1.47 -21.60
C GLU A 78 4.72 1.17 -20.22
N PHE A 79 5.15 1.93 -19.20
CA PHE A 79 4.70 1.76 -17.83
C PHE A 79 3.75 2.88 -17.38
N TYR A 80 2.81 2.50 -16.52
CA TYR A 80 2.22 3.42 -15.55
C TYR A 80 3.10 3.48 -14.30
N GLN A 81 3.11 4.64 -13.67
CA GLN A 81 3.68 4.84 -12.34
C GLN A 81 2.62 5.38 -11.40
N LEU A 82 2.41 4.70 -10.28
CA LEU A 82 1.58 5.14 -9.18
C LEU A 82 2.50 5.68 -8.08
N ASN A 83 2.47 7.00 -7.87
CA ASN A 83 3.22 7.65 -6.80
C ASN A 83 2.36 7.78 -5.55
N TYR A 84 2.93 7.48 -4.39
CA TYR A 84 2.36 7.73 -3.06
C TYR A 84 3.25 8.69 -2.29
N THR A 85 2.74 9.85 -1.92
CA THR A 85 3.46 10.86 -1.13
C THR A 85 3.37 10.47 0.35
N VAL A 86 4.49 10.08 0.96
CA VAL A 86 4.56 9.67 2.37
C VAL A 86 4.75 10.88 3.28
N THR A 87 5.75 11.74 2.97
CA THR A 87 6.01 13.02 3.66
C THR A 87 6.45 14.08 2.64
N GLY A 88 6.45 15.33 3.04
CA GLY A 88 6.72 16.45 2.14
C GLY A 88 5.49 16.80 1.30
N ARG A 89 5.75 17.47 0.20
CA ARG A 89 4.77 17.81 -0.84
C ARG A 89 5.32 17.38 -2.18
N SER A 90 4.45 16.96 -3.07
CA SER A 90 4.84 16.65 -4.44
C SER A 90 3.79 17.17 -5.42
N GLY A 91 4.11 17.15 -6.68
CA GLY A 91 3.17 17.52 -7.73
C GLY A 91 3.57 16.93 -9.06
N LEU A 92 2.60 16.89 -9.94
CA LEU A 92 2.72 16.30 -11.26
C LEU A 92 1.91 17.11 -12.26
N GLU A 93 2.51 17.33 -13.42
CA GLU A 93 1.85 17.88 -14.60
C GLU A 93 2.00 16.89 -15.76
N GLN A 94 0.88 16.49 -16.35
CA GLN A 94 0.83 15.65 -17.55
C GLN A 94 -0.42 15.98 -18.38
N GLN A 95 -0.30 16.07 -19.68
CA GLN A 95 -1.41 16.35 -20.61
C GLN A 95 -2.20 17.64 -20.27
N GLY A 96 -1.50 18.68 -19.84
CA GLY A 96 -2.12 19.96 -19.46
C GLY A 96 -2.92 19.91 -18.15
N ARG A 97 -2.84 18.81 -17.40
CA ARG A 97 -3.39 18.69 -16.04
C ARG A 97 -2.28 18.78 -15.03
N GLN A 98 -2.49 19.57 -14.01
CA GLN A 98 -1.56 19.75 -12.91
C GLN A 98 -2.24 19.36 -11.59
N CYS A 99 -1.55 18.58 -10.76
CA CYS A 99 -1.99 18.28 -9.41
C CYS A 99 -0.89 18.53 -8.39
N ALA A 100 -1.29 18.97 -7.20
CA ALA A 100 -0.47 19.04 -6.01
C ALA A 100 -0.92 17.95 -5.03
N LEU A 101 0.04 17.28 -4.41
CA LEU A 101 -0.15 16.13 -3.55
C LEU A 101 0.38 16.44 -2.16
N ASN A 102 -0.40 16.11 -1.16
CA ASN A 102 0.00 16.14 0.23
C ASN A 102 0.37 14.73 0.71
N ALA A 103 0.97 14.65 1.89
CA ALA A 103 1.22 13.37 2.54
C ALA A 103 -0.07 12.55 2.66
N GLY A 104 -0.05 11.33 2.16
CA GLY A 104 -1.19 10.42 2.11
C GLY A 104 -1.93 10.38 0.77
N ASP A 105 -1.53 11.15 -0.23
CA ASP A 105 -2.16 11.13 -1.55
C ASP A 105 -1.38 10.24 -2.52
N PHE A 106 -2.14 9.60 -3.43
CA PHE A 106 -1.62 8.94 -4.62
C PHE A 106 -1.81 9.82 -5.86
N THR A 107 -1.02 9.57 -6.90
CA THR A 107 -1.29 10.00 -8.27
C THR A 107 -0.77 8.98 -9.27
N LEU A 108 -1.48 8.85 -10.40
CA LEU A 108 -1.09 7.99 -11.51
C LEU A 108 -0.56 8.83 -12.66
N TYR A 109 0.49 8.36 -13.34
CA TYR A 109 0.98 8.94 -14.58
C TYR A 109 1.55 7.90 -15.53
N ASP A 110 1.66 8.31 -16.80
CA ASP A 110 2.06 7.46 -17.91
C ASP A 110 3.49 7.84 -18.35
N THR A 111 4.43 6.89 -18.29
CA THR A 111 5.82 7.12 -18.68
C THR A 111 6.03 7.24 -20.19
N SER A 112 5.05 6.80 -20.99
CA SER A 112 5.06 6.94 -22.46
C SER A 112 4.61 8.34 -22.93
N ARG A 113 4.32 9.25 -22.00
CA ARG A 113 3.91 10.63 -22.27
C ARG A 113 4.79 11.63 -21.51
N PRO A 114 5.05 12.81 -22.08
CA PRO A 114 5.77 13.85 -21.35
C PRO A 114 5.09 14.19 -20.03
N PHE A 115 5.91 14.41 -19.01
CA PHE A 115 5.43 14.89 -17.70
C PHE A 115 6.47 15.81 -17.04
N HIS A 116 5.99 16.62 -16.11
CA HIS A 116 6.79 17.37 -15.16
C HIS A 116 6.36 16.99 -13.76
N ALA A 117 7.29 16.51 -12.96
CA ALA A 117 7.09 16.14 -11.56
C ALA A 117 8.02 16.96 -10.68
N TRP A 118 7.58 17.27 -9.47
CA TRP A 118 8.40 17.90 -8.46
C TRP A 118 8.15 17.30 -7.08
N SER A 119 9.15 17.41 -6.22
CA SER A 119 9.07 16.99 -4.83
C SER A 119 9.76 18.03 -3.95
N ALA A 120 9.09 18.45 -2.90
CA ALA A 120 9.54 19.55 -2.04
C ALA A 120 9.46 19.18 -0.55
N ALA A 121 10.46 19.61 0.21
CA ALA A 121 10.47 19.52 1.66
C ALA A 121 9.38 20.41 2.26
N THR A 122 8.86 19.99 3.42
CA THR A 122 8.16 20.88 4.35
C THR A 122 9.14 21.35 5.42
N PRO A 123 8.80 22.38 6.24
CA PRO A 123 9.68 22.83 7.32
C PRO A 123 10.09 21.73 8.31
N SER A 124 9.27 20.68 8.43
CA SER A 124 9.47 19.58 9.40
C SER A 124 9.99 18.28 8.80
N GLN A 125 9.87 18.08 7.49
CA GLN A 125 10.13 16.77 6.88
C GLN A 125 10.65 16.89 5.43
N PRO A 126 11.65 16.07 5.07
CA PRO A 126 12.10 15.94 3.69
C PRO A 126 11.05 15.21 2.83
N PRO A 127 11.15 15.34 1.51
CA PRO A 127 10.36 14.57 0.59
C PRO A 127 10.61 13.07 0.77
N HIS A 128 9.52 12.33 0.86
CA HIS A 128 9.53 10.88 0.92
C HIS A 128 8.34 10.35 0.13
N GLY A 129 8.59 9.54 -0.86
CA GLY A 129 7.57 8.92 -1.70
C GLY A 129 7.82 7.45 -1.97
N ILE A 130 6.79 6.78 -2.43
CA ILE A 130 6.86 5.41 -2.96
C ILE A 130 6.31 5.45 -4.37
N VAL A 131 7.08 4.95 -5.32
CA VAL A 131 6.69 4.79 -6.73
C VAL A 131 6.51 3.31 -7.01
N VAL A 132 5.33 2.94 -7.48
CA VAL A 132 5.04 1.60 -8.00
C VAL A 132 4.94 1.70 -9.51
N GLN A 133 5.80 0.98 -10.22
CA GLN A 133 5.77 0.93 -11.68
C GLN A 133 5.31 -0.43 -12.18
N PHE A 134 4.48 -0.42 -13.20
CA PHE A 134 3.89 -1.62 -13.81
C PHE A 134 3.52 -1.37 -15.27
N PRO A 135 3.56 -2.42 -16.14
CA PRO A 135 3.21 -2.28 -17.55
C PRO A 135 1.75 -1.84 -17.75
N HIS A 136 1.49 -1.07 -18.81
CA HIS A 136 0.13 -0.65 -19.17
C HIS A 136 -0.86 -1.83 -19.21
N ARG A 137 -0.44 -2.97 -19.77
CA ARG A 137 -1.25 -4.20 -19.87
C ARG A 137 -1.61 -4.86 -18.54
N ALA A 138 -0.96 -4.46 -17.44
CA ALA A 138 -1.22 -5.05 -16.12
C ALA A 138 -2.51 -4.54 -15.47
N ILE A 139 -3.08 -3.45 -15.97
CA ILE A 139 -4.32 -2.86 -15.45
C ILE A 139 -5.48 -3.18 -16.41
N PRO A 140 -6.44 -4.03 -16.00
CA PRO A 140 -7.56 -4.45 -16.84
C PRO A 140 -8.70 -3.41 -16.83
N LEU A 141 -8.37 -2.13 -17.02
CA LEU A 141 -9.33 -1.03 -17.18
C LEU A 141 -9.24 -0.47 -18.59
N PRO A 142 -10.36 0.02 -19.15
CA PRO A 142 -10.34 0.67 -20.46
C PRO A 142 -9.37 1.86 -20.47
N THR A 143 -8.57 1.98 -21.53
CA THR A 143 -7.54 3.03 -21.66
C THR A 143 -8.09 4.43 -21.41
N GLY A 144 -9.26 4.77 -21.99
CA GLY A 144 -9.91 6.06 -21.76
C GLY A 144 -10.36 6.30 -20.31
N THR A 145 -10.55 5.22 -19.51
CA THR A 145 -10.80 5.33 -18.07
C THR A 145 -9.50 5.69 -17.34
N VAL A 146 -8.40 4.99 -17.63
CA VAL A 146 -7.11 5.26 -17.02
C VAL A 146 -6.61 6.66 -17.38
N GLU A 147 -6.77 7.09 -18.64
CA GLU A 147 -6.38 8.43 -19.10
C GLU A 147 -7.08 9.57 -18.33
N ARG A 148 -8.33 9.36 -17.92
CA ARG A 148 -9.03 10.36 -17.09
C ARG A 148 -8.46 10.48 -15.69
N LEU A 149 -7.78 9.45 -15.19
CA LEU A 149 -7.19 9.41 -13.85
C LEU A 149 -5.77 9.96 -13.79
N LEU A 150 -5.11 10.15 -14.95
CA LEU A 150 -3.76 10.69 -14.99
C LEU A 150 -3.72 12.08 -14.39
N SER A 151 -2.67 12.35 -13.59
CA SER A 151 -2.42 13.63 -12.92
C SER A 151 -3.60 14.12 -12.07
N GLN A 152 -4.25 13.20 -11.37
CA GLN A 152 -5.26 13.54 -10.36
C GLN A 152 -4.78 13.10 -8.97
N PRO A 153 -5.08 13.89 -7.92
CA PRO A 153 -4.84 13.46 -6.55
C PRO A 153 -5.87 12.42 -6.14
N ILE A 154 -5.41 11.28 -5.66
CA ILE A 154 -6.26 10.18 -5.17
C ILE A 154 -6.00 10.03 -3.67
N PRO A 155 -6.97 10.33 -2.78
CA PRO A 155 -6.79 10.18 -1.34
C PRO A 155 -6.44 8.75 -0.94
N GLY A 156 -5.32 8.57 -0.20
CA GLY A 156 -4.78 7.25 0.15
C GLY A 156 -4.97 6.84 1.62
N ARG A 157 -5.81 7.53 2.40
CA ARG A 157 -5.87 7.33 3.86
C ARG A 157 -6.95 6.36 4.33
N THR A 158 -7.96 6.10 3.53
CA THR A 158 -9.15 5.31 3.92
C THR A 158 -9.43 4.17 2.94
N GLY A 159 -10.22 3.21 3.37
CA GLY A 159 -10.70 2.09 2.55
C GLY A 159 -9.58 1.28 1.88
N VAL A 160 -9.80 0.87 0.65
CA VAL A 160 -8.82 0.12 -0.17
C VAL A 160 -7.52 0.90 -0.37
N ASN A 161 -7.62 2.22 -0.51
CA ASN A 161 -6.48 3.10 -0.72
C ASN A 161 -5.54 3.07 0.51
N GLY A 162 -6.11 3.10 1.73
CA GLY A 162 -5.36 2.97 2.98
C GLY A 162 -4.70 1.61 3.14
N LEU A 163 -5.35 0.52 2.67
CA LEU A 163 -4.75 -0.82 2.67
C LEU A 163 -3.55 -0.89 1.71
N LEU A 164 -3.70 -0.35 0.50
CA LEU A 164 -2.60 -0.28 -0.46
C LEU A 164 -1.44 0.53 0.09
N ALA A 165 -1.70 1.73 0.64
CA ALA A 165 -0.67 2.56 1.26
C ALA A 165 0.08 1.82 2.37
N GLY A 166 -0.64 1.17 3.29
CA GLY A 166 -0.07 0.37 4.38
C GLY A 166 0.76 -0.82 3.87
N LEU A 167 0.32 -1.48 2.81
CA LEU A 167 1.06 -2.57 2.17
C LEU A 167 2.36 -2.05 1.54
N LEU A 168 2.29 -0.99 0.74
CA LEU A 168 3.46 -0.39 0.08
C LEU A 168 4.50 0.09 1.09
N MET A 169 4.07 0.72 2.18
CA MET A 169 4.96 1.14 3.27
C MET A 169 5.69 -0.03 3.94
N ARG A 170 5.06 -1.19 4.03
CA ARG A 170 5.67 -2.41 4.59
C ARG A 170 6.63 -3.08 3.61
N LEU A 171 6.26 -3.15 2.33
CA LEU A 171 7.09 -3.78 1.29
C LEU A 171 8.35 -2.97 1.00
N ALA A 172 8.24 -1.66 0.96
CA ALA A 172 9.35 -0.75 0.73
C ALA A 172 10.04 -0.29 2.03
N GLY A 173 9.71 -0.88 3.17
CA GLY A 173 10.29 -0.53 4.47
C GLY A 173 11.74 -0.99 4.63
N PRO A 174 12.44 -0.53 5.69
CA PRO A 174 13.84 -0.92 5.96
C PRO A 174 13.99 -2.42 6.27
N ARG A 175 12.93 -3.08 6.66
CA ARG A 175 12.80 -4.54 6.78
C ARG A 175 11.58 -4.97 5.99
N PRO A 176 11.74 -5.25 4.68
CA PRO A 176 10.62 -5.62 3.83
C PRO A 176 9.87 -6.83 4.38
N ALA A 177 8.54 -6.71 4.44
CA ALA A 177 7.70 -7.86 4.74
C ALA A 177 7.73 -8.84 3.55
N PRO A 178 7.45 -10.14 3.76
CA PRO A 178 7.22 -11.05 2.66
C PRO A 178 6.18 -10.46 1.70
N ALA A 179 6.55 -10.38 0.42
CA ALA A 179 5.66 -9.82 -0.59
C ALA A 179 4.50 -10.79 -0.87
N PRO A 180 3.25 -10.31 -0.92
CA PRO A 180 2.14 -11.10 -1.43
C PRO A 180 2.35 -11.34 -2.94
N PRO A 181 1.58 -12.25 -3.56
CA PRO A 181 1.59 -12.40 -5.01
C PRO A 181 1.41 -11.04 -5.71
N THR A 182 2.16 -10.81 -6.78
CA THR A 182 2.11 -9.56 -7.56
C THR A 182 0.69 -9.22 -8.03
N THR A 183 -0.10 -10.25 -8.34
CA THR A 183 -1.53 -10.13 -8.70
C THR A 183 -2.34 -9.42 -7.63
N THR A 184 -2.09 -9.70 -6.36
CA THR A 184 -2.80 -9.04 -5.24
C THR A 184 -2.51 -7.54 -5.18
N ILE A 185 -1.26 -7.13 -5.45
CA ILE A 185 -0.90 -5.71 -5.48
C ILE A 185 -1.57 -5.02 -6.68
N LEU A 186 -1.58 -5.66 -7.85
CA LEU A 186 -2.23 -5.15 -9.05
C LEU A 186 -3.77 -5.08 -8.89
N GLU A 187 -4.38 -6.03 -8.21
CA GLU A 187 -5.81 -5.99 -7.87
C GLU A 187 -6.14 -4.80 -6.95
N LEU A 188 -5.27 -4.51 -5.96
CA LEU A 188 -5.40 -3.34 -5.10
C LEU A 188 -5.30 -2.03 -5.89
N ILE A 189 -4.30 -1.93 -6.77
CA ILE A 189 -4.11 -0.76 -7.64
C ILE A 189 -5.31 -0.62 -8.58
N THR A 190 -5.75 -1.70 -9.21
CA THR A 190 -6.94 -1.68 -10.08
C THR A 190 -8.18 -1.25 -9.32
N GLY A 191 -8.36 -1.73 -8.09
CA GLY A 191 -9.47 -1.35 -7.21
C GLY A 191 -9.46 0.13 -6.86
N LEU A 192 -8.28 0.68 -6.50
CA LEU A 192 -8.08 2.10 -6.25
C LEU A 192 -8.46 2.96 -7.47
N LEU A 193 -7.97 2.56 -8.65
CA LEU A 193 -8.22 3.29 -9.88
C LEU A 193 -9.71 3.21 -10.32
N ALA A 194 -10.31 2.02 -10.24
CA ALA A 194 -11.72 1.82 -10.58
C ALA A 194 -12.65 2.62 -9.66
N ASP A 195 -12.35 2.65 -8.37
CA ASP A 195 -13.12 3.40 -7.37
C ASP A 195 -13.06 4.91 -7.64
N HIS A 196 -11.85 5.42 -7.89
CA HIS A 196 -11.67 6.83 -8.19
C HIS A 196 -12.28 7.24 -9.55
N ALA A 197 -12.31 6.33 -10.52
CA ALA A 197 -12.95 6.53 -11.80
C ALA A 197 -14.49 6.48 -11.75
N GLY A 198 -15.08 6.07 -10.65
CA GLY A 198 -16.52 5.82 -10.55
C GLY A 198 -17.02 4.69 -11.45
N VAL A 199 -16.13 3.76 -11.85
CA VAL A 199 -16.43 2.69 -12.84
C VAL A 199 -16.90 1.40 -12.17
N ALA A 200 -17.13 1.39 -10.86
CA ALA A 200 -17.66 0.22 -10.17
C ALA A 200 -19.04 -0.11 -10.71
N LYS A 201 -19.16 -1.19 -11.51
CA LYS A 201 -20.47 -1.74 -11.90
C LYS A 201 -21.24 -2.14 -10.64
N PRO A 202 -22.52 -1.79 -10.49
CA PRO A 202 -23.36 -2.40 -9.48
C PRO A 202 -23.33 -3.92 -9.69
N GLY A 203 -22.68 -4.66 -8.77
CA GLY A 203 -22.55 -6.12 -8.83
C GLY A 203 -21.11 -6.66 -8.81
N ASP A 204 -20.09 -5.92 -9.23
CA ASP A 204 -18.68 -6.30 -9.12
C ASP A 204 -17.96 -5.46 -8.05
N ILE A 205 -18.33 -5.66 -6.79
CA ILE A 205 -17.55 -5.14 -5.69
C ILE A 205 -16.34 -6.06 -5.53
N PRO A 206 -15.09 -5.57 -5.73
CA PRO A 206 -13.91 -6.40 -5.53
C PRO A 206 -13.88 -6.94 -4.10
N LEU A 207 -13.48 -8.20 -3.92
CA LEU A 207 -13.33 -8.84 -2.59
C LEU A 207 -12.58 -7.93 -1.62
N ILE A 208 -11.61 -7.19 -2.12
CA ILE A 208 -10.79 -6.28 -1.35
C ILE A 208 -11.55 -5.11 -0.71
N LYS A 209 -12.60 -4.57 -1.37
CA LYS A 209 -13.46 -3.54 -0.76
C LYS A 209 -14.23 -4.12 0.42
N VAL A 210 -14.71 -5.34 0.25
CA VAL A 210 -15.40 -6.07 1.32
C VAL A 210 -14.44 -6.39 2.46
N GLN A 211 -13.21 -6.81 2.16
CA GLN A 211 -12.18 -7.06 3.16
C GLN A 211 -11.77 -5.80 3.91
N ALA A 212 -11.64 -4.66 3.21
CA ALA A 212 -11.36 -3.36 3.84
C ALA A 212 -12.46 -2.95 4.81
N PHE A 213 -13.71 -3.08 4.38
CA PHE A 213 -14.87 -2.83 5.25
C PHE A 213 -14.85 -3.72 6.49
N ILE A 214 -14.56 -5.01 6.33
CA ILE A 214 -14.43 -5.94 7.45
C ILE A 214 -13.33 -5.49 8.41
N GLU A 215 -12.15 -5.09 7.92
CA GLU A 215 -11.04 -4.63 8.76
C GLU A 215 -11.40 -3.40 9.59
N GLU A 216 -12.13 -2.44 9.03
CA GLU A 216 -12.60 -1.24 9.72
C GLU A 216 -13.64 -1.55 10.81
N HIS A 217 -14.46 -2.59 10.60
CA HIS A 217 -15.58 -2.93 11.46
C HIS A 217 -15.33 -4.17 12.35
N LEU A 218 -14.10 -4.70 12.41
CA LEU A 218 -13.76 -5.88 13.22
C LEU A 218 -14.16 -5.75 14.71
N PRO A 219 -14.07 -4.55 15.36
CA PRO A 219 -14.52 -4.37 16.73
C PRO A 219 -16.02 -4.48 16.93
N ASP A 220 -16.82 -4.26 15.87
CA ASP A 220 -18.27 -4.35 15.95
C ASP A 220 -18.71 -5.82 16.09
N SER A 221 -19.30 -6.15 17.22
CA SER A 221 -19.82 -7.51 17.49
C SER A 221 -21.01 -7.90 16.58
N GLY A 222 -21.69 -6.91 15.97
CA GLY A 222 -22.76 -7.09 15.00
C GLY A 222 -22.26 -7.37 13.57
N LEU A 223 -20.94 -7.25 13.33
CA LEU A 223 -20.37 -7.54 12.02
C LEU A 223 -20.59 -9.01 11.63
N SER A 224 -21.34 -9.22 10.58
CA SER A 224 -21.76 -10.54 10.06
C SER A 224 -21.76 -10.54 8.54
N PRO A 225 -21.74 -11.70 7.85
CA PRO A 225 -21.91 -11.75 6.40
C PRO A 225 -23.16 -11.02 5.90
N THR A 226 -24.25 -11.05 6.67
CA THR A 226 -25.51 -10.35 6.31
C THR A 226 -25.32 -8.81 6.38
N SER A 227 -24.73 -8.28 7.47
CA SER A 227 -24.50 -6.85 7.62
C SER A 227 -23.52 -6.32 6.56
N ILE A 228 -22.51 -7.12 6.19
CA ILE A 228 -21.57 -6.78 5.11
C ILE A 228 -22.28 -6.73 3.76
N ALA A 229 -23.12 -7.73 3.44
CA ALA A 229 -23.88 -7.75 2.20
C ALA A 229 -24.81 -6.52 2.09
N GLN A 230 -25.46 -6.15 3.18
CA GLN A 230 -26.30 -4.93 3.25
C GLN A 230 -25.49 -3.66 3.03
N ALA A 231 -24.36 -3.51 3.71
CA ALA A 231 -23.49 -2.34 3.60
C ALA A 231 -22.96 -2.13 2.16
N HIS A 232 -22.80 -3.22 1.42
CA HIS A 232 -22.32 -3.18 0.03
C HIS A 232 -23.44 -3.31 -1.01
N HIS A 233 -24.72 -3.19 -0.61
CA HIS A 233 -25.88 -3.30 -1.49
C HIS A 233 -25.88 -4.56 -2.36
N MET A 234 -25.41 -5.69 -1.82
CA MET A 234 -25.38 -6.98 -2.51
C MET A 234 -26.19 -8.05 -1.76
N SER A 235 -26.57 -9.11 -2.47
CA SER A 235 -27.19 -10.27 -1.82
C SER A 235 -26.15 -11.07 -1.05
N LEU A 236 -26.57 -11.74 0.04
CA LEU A 236 -25.70 -12.66 0.81
C LEU A 236 -25.09 -13.74 -0.10
N ARG A 237 -25.83 -14.24 -1.08
CA ARG A 237 -25.37 -15.22 -2.08
C ARG A 237 -24.21 -14.67 -2.92
N ASN A 238 -24.28 -13.38 -3.32
CA ASN A 238 -23.22 -12.73 -4.09
C ASN A 238 -21.96 -12.56 -3.21
N LEU A 239 -22.11 -12.17 -1.94
CA LEU A 239 -21.03 -12.12 -0.98
C LEU A 239 -20.36 -13.50 -0.79
N GLN A 240 -21.14 -14.54 -0.61
CA GLN A 240 -20.63 -15.91 -0.47
C GLN A 240 -19.82 -16.33 -1.70
N ARG A 241 -20.38 -16.15 -2.91
CA ARG A 241 -19.69 -16.45 -4.16
C ARG A 241 -18.39 -15.66 -4.34
N LEU A 242 -18.36 -14.40 -3.86
CA LEU A 242 -17.17 -13.56 -3.90
C LEU A 242 -16.03 -14.16 -3.08
N PHE A 243 -16.30 -14.67 -1.87
CA PHE A 243 -15.32 -15.33 -1.03
C PHE A 243 -14.96 -16.74 -1.52
N GLU A 244 -15.92 -17.52 -2.00
CA GLU A 244 -15.73 -18.89 -2.51
C GLU A 244 -14.76 -18.94 -3.70
N ARG A 245 -14.78 -17.95 -4.58
CA ARG A 245 -13.81 -17.81 -5.69
C ARG A 245 -12.35 -17.77 -5.21
N HIS A 246 -12.13 -17.45 -3.95
CA HIS A 246 -10.80 -17.38 -3.32
C HIS A 246 -10.60 -18.48 -2.26
N GLY A 247 -11.44 -19.50 -2.26
CA GLY A 247 -11.34 -20.63 -1.32
C GLY A 247 -11.66 -20.26 0.14
N LEU A 248 -12.40 -19.17 0.39
CA LEU A 248 -12.68 -18.62 1.70
C LEU A 248 -14.19 -18.51 1.95
N THR A 249 -14.56 -18.23 3.21
CA THR A 249 -15.89 -17.73 3.56
C THR A 249 -15.76 -16.39 4.30
N ALA A 250 -16.76 -15.52 4.17
CA ALA A 250 -16.75 -14.23 4.86
C ALA A 250 -16.70 -14.41 6.40
N ALA A 251 -17.43 -15.42 6.93
CA ALA A 251 -17.44 -15.71 8.36
C ALA A 251 -16.06 -16.18 8.87
N THR A 252 -15.41 -17.08 8.13
CA THR A 252 -14.04 -17.53 8.45
C THR A 252 -13.06 -16.36 8.41
N TRP A 253 -13.15 -15.52 7.38
CA TRP A 253 -12.30 -14.33 7.25
C TRP A 253 -12.44 -13.40 8.45
N ILE A 254 -13.67 -13.02 8.83
CA ILE A 254 -13.93 -12.16 10.01
C ILE A 254 -13.30 -12.76 11.26
N ARG A 255 -13.56 -14.05 11.51
CA ARG A 255 -13.04 -14.77 12.68
C ARG A 255 -11.52 -14.73 12.73
N ASP A 256 -10.86 -15.08 11.64
CA ASP A 256 -9.39 -15.19 11.57
C ASP A 256 -8.73 -13.80 11.72
N ARG A 257 -9.33 -12.77 11.15
CA ARG A 257 -8.85 -11.38 11.32
C ARG A 257 -9.02 -10.91 12.77
N ARG A 258 -10.16 -11.16 13.40
CA ARG A 258 -10.39 -10.87 14.82
C ARG A 258 -9.35 -11.56 15.72
N LEU A 259 -9.10 -12.84 15.47
CA LEU A 259 -8.09 -13.61 16.21
C LEU A 259 -6.68 -13.05 16.02
N ALA A 260 -6.31 -12.68 14.80
CA ALA A 260 -5.01 -12.07 14.52
C ALA A 260 -4.81 -10.73 15.25
N ARG A 261 -5.86 -9.90 15.31
CA ARG A 261 -5.85 -8.63 16.07
C ARG A 261 -5.74 -8.88 17.57
N ALA A 262 -6.54 -9.81 18.10
CA ALA A 262 -6.49 -10.20 19.52
C ALA A 262 -5.11 -10.78 19.90
N ARG A 263 -4.51 -11.62 19.05
CA ARG A 263 -3.16 -12.15 19.25
C ARG A 263 -2.12 -11.04 19.36
N ARG A 264 -2.20 -10.03 18.48
CA ARG A 264 -1.30 -8.88 18.52
C ARG A 264 -1.45 -8.10 19.82
N ASP A 265 -2.70 -7.82 20.28
CA ASP A 265 -2.94 -7.11 21.53
C ASP A 265 -2.49 -7.89 22.77
N LEU A 266 -2.56 -9.22 22.72
CA LEU A 266 -2.04 -10.10 23.80
C LEU A 266 -0.52 -9.99 23.97
N THR A 267 0.21 -9.60 22.94
CA THR A 267 1.68 -9.43 22.94
C THR A 267 2.13 -7.98 23.01
N ASP A 268 1.20 -7.02 22.97
CA ASP A 268 1.51 -5.58 23.04
C ASP A 268 1.67 -5.15 24.51
N PRO A 269 2.85 -4.64 24.92
CA PRO A 269 3.05 -4.15 26.29
C PRO A 269 2.04 -3.09 26.73
N ARG A 270 1.51 -2.30 25.82
CA ARG A 270 0.47 -1.28 26.08
C ARG A 270 -0.87 -1.88 26.49
N CYS A 271 -1.09 -3.16 26.21
CA CYS A 271 -2.29 -3.91 26.56
C CYS A 271 -2.11 -4.83 27.76
N ASP A 272 -0.99 -4.74 28.49
CA ASP A 272 -0.65 -5.63 29.58
C ASP A 272 -1.60 -5.58 30.76
N THR A 273 -2.18 -4.42 31.03
CA THR A 273 -3.16 -4.21 32.10
C THR A 273 -4.58 -4.67 31.73
N LEU A 274 -4.83 -4.94 30.46
CA LEU A 274 -6.15 -5.38 30.00
C LEU A 274 -6.38 -6.85 30.33
N ALA A 275 -7.56 -7.18 30.86
CA ALA A 275 -7.97 -8.56 31.04
C ALA A 275 -8.08 -9.27 29.66
N VAL A 276 -7.77 -10.55 29.58
CA VAL A 276 -7.86 -11.36 28.34
C VAL A 276 -9.27 -11.26 27.72
N ARG A 277 -10.33 -11.32 28.57
CA ARG A 277 -11.72 -11.14 28.12
C ARG A 277 -11.95 -9.78 27.45
N SER A 278 -11.35 -8.71 27.98
CA SER A 278 -11.49 -7.37 27.42
C SER A 278 -10.84 -7.26 26.04
N ILE A 279 -9.76 -7.96 25.80
CA ILE A 279 -9.15 -8.05 24.46
C ILE A 279 -10.07 -8.81 23.50
N GLY A 280 -10.66 -9.93 23.92
CA GLY A 280 -11.65 -10.64 23.09
C GLY A 280 -12.86 -9.75 22.75
N ALA A 281 -13.43 -9.07 23.76
CA ALA A 281 -14.55 -8.16 23.57
C ALA A 281 -14.22 -6.98 22.65
N ARG A 282 -13.04 -6.38 22.78
CA ARG A 282 -12.54 -5.30 21.90
C ARG A 282 -12.56 -5.70 20.43
N TRP A 283 -12.33 -6.96 20.12
CA TRP A 283 -12.32 -7.46 18.75
C TRP A 283 -13.62 -8.22 18.40
N GLY A 284 -14.74 -7.85 19.04
CA GLY A 284 -16.07 -8.29 18.65
C GLY A 284 -16.45 -9.71 19.08
N PHE A 285 -15.72 -10.34 20.01
CA PHE A 285 -16.14 -11.59 20.61
C PHE A 285 -17.09 -11.32 21.80
N GLN A 286 -18.35 -11.68 21.65
CA GLN A 286 -19.38 -11.47 22.67
C GLN A 286 -19.28 -12.41 23.88
N ASN A 287 -18.58 -13.55 23.73
CA ASN A 287 -18.49 -14.59 24.73
C ASN A 287 -17.06 -15.06 24.94
N ASP A 288 -16.58 -14.97 26.18
CA ASP A 288 -15.20 -15.33 26.57
C ASP A 288 -14.87 -16.80 26.32
N ALA A 289 -15.82 -17.71 26.57
CA ALA A 289 -15.62 -19.14 26.33
C ALA A 289 -15.53 -19.44 24.84
N HIS A 290 -16.30 -18.73 24.00
CA HIS A 290 -16.20 -18.82 22.54
C HIS A 290 -14.85 -18.26 22.05
N PHE A 291 -14.44 -17.10 22.54
CA PHE A 291 -13.12 -16.52 22.22
C PHE A 291 -11.99 -17.49 22.56
N SER A 292 -11.96 -18.01 23.79
CA SER A 292 -10.91 -18.91 24.28
C SER A 292 -10.83 -20.22 23.46
N ARG A 293 -11.97 -20.83 23.14
CA ARG A 293 -12.01 -22.04 22.31
C ARG A 293 -11.53 -21.79 20.89
N THR A 294 -12.00 -20.70 20.28
CA THR A 294 -11.66 -20.35 18.91
C THR A 294 -10.18 -19.97 18.78
N PHE A 295 -9.65 -19.24 19.77
CA PHE A 295 -8.24 -18.88 19.83
C PHE A 295 -7.36 -20.12 20.00
N ARG A 296 -7.73 -21.05 20.91
CA ARG A 296 -7.00 -22.30 21.11
C ARG A 296 -7.03 -23.18 19.86
N ALA A 297 -8.16 -23.25 19.16
CA ALA A 297 -8.27 -23.99 17.90
C ALA A 297 -7.35 -23.42 16.81
N ALA A 298 -7.16 -22.09 16.77
CA ALA A 298 -6.34 -21.43 15.78
C ALA A 298 -4.83 -21.44 16.10
N TYR A 299 -4.45 -21.34 17.39
CA TYR A 299 -3.07 -21.16 17.83
C TYR A 299 -2.55 -22.23 18.78
N GLY A 300 -3.29 -23.31 19.02
CA GLY A 300 -2.88 -24.45 19.84
C GLY A 300 -2.97 -24.24 21.36
N VAL A 301 -2.95 -22.99 21.83
CA VAL A 301 -2.94 -22.64 23.25
C VAL A 301 -4.03 -21.62 23.60
N SER A 302 -4.41 -21.55 24.88
CA SER A 302 -5.41 -20.55 25.32
C SER A 302 -4.82 -19.12 25.22
N PRO A 303 -5.67 -18.07 25.09
CA PRO A 303 -5.19 -16.68 25.03
C PRO A 303 -4.35 -16.27 26.25
N GLY A 304 -4.71 -16.77 27.45
CA GLY A 304 -3.95 -16.52 28.68
C GLY A 304 -2.58 -17.17 28.64
N ALA A 305 -2.51 -18.46 28.28
CA ALA A 305 -1.24 -19.18 28.15
C ALA A 305 -0.35 -18.56 27.07
N TYR A 306 -0.93 -18.09 25.95
CA TYR A 306 -0.22 -17.39 24.89
C TYR A 306 0.46 -16.10 25.41
N ARG A 307 -0.28 -15.29 26.17
CA ARG A 307 0.24 -14.04 26.79
C ARG A 307 1.40 -14.36 27.75
N THR A 308 1.24 -15.35 28.63
CA THR A 308 2.27 -15.74 29.61
C THR A 308 3.52 -16.27 28.93
N GLY A 309 3.39 -17.16 27.95
CA GLY A 309 4.52 -17.74 27.24
C GLY A 309 5.36 -16.70 26.48
N VAL A 310 4.74 -15.67 25.90
CA VAL A 310 5.46 -14.56 25.25
C VAL A 310 6.21 -13.70 26.28
N ARG A 311 5.64 -13.47 27.46
CA ARG A 311 6.29 -12.71 28.54
C ARG A 311 7.51 -13.43 29.14
N GLU A 312 7.45 -14.75 29.21
CA GLU A 312 8.52 -15.61 29.75
C GLU A 312 9.60 -15.94 28.71
N GLY A 313 9.52 -15.36 27.50
CA GLY A 313 10.51 -15.58 26.45
C GLY A 313 10.46 -16.98 25.82
N SER A 314 9.44 -17.79 26.12
CA SER A 314 9.22 -19.08 25.48
C SER A 314 8.78 -18.87 24.04
N THR A 315 9.62 -19.25 23.08
CA THR A 315 9.28 -19.31 21.65
C THR A 315 8.17 -20.33 21.45
N LEU A 316 6.91 -19.89 21.52
CA LEU A 316 5.78 -20.68 21.00
C LEU A 316 5.86 -20.64 19.47
N THR A 317 6.58 -21.60 18.91
CA THR A 317 6.57 -21.89 17.46
C THR A 317 5.15 -22.33 17.05
N PRO A 318 4.63 -21.87 15.88
CA PRO A 318 3.30 -22.16 15.39
C PRO A 318 3.06 -23.63 15.08
#